data_c253cf2791e7716dfecaa85bdc833c4b
#
_entry.id   c253cf2791e7716dfecaa85bdc833c4b
#
_cell.length_a   1.000
_cell.length_b   1.000
_cell.length_c   1.000
_cell.angle_alpha   90.00
_cell.angle_beta   90.00
_cell.angle_gamma   90.00
#
_symmetry.space_group_name_H-M   'P 1'
#
loop_
_entity.id
_entity.type
_entity.pdbx_description
1 polymer ?
#
loop_
_entity_poly.entity_id
_entity_poly.type
_entity_poly.pdbx_seq_one_letter_code
_entity_poly.pdbx_strand_id
1 'polypeptide(L)'
;GLILDGQIYFGKSGFSGELGHISIYNNQILCHCGKKGCLETEVSGQAMCRKVQARIRAGENSILSPIVAKGGDLKLSHLIEACQQEDMLCLEVLSEMGLQLGKQIANLINIFNPELVIVGGSLADSNGFLTQHVEASVRTYSMSVVTRDTRIETATLGDRSGLIGACMLARTRRFEDLAR
;
A
#
# COMPACT_ATOMS: atom_id res chain seq x y z
N GLY A 1 -7.06 -7.57 0.80
CA GLY A 1 -8.03 -8.63 0.55
C GLY A 1 -7.48 -9.71 -0.36
N LEU A 2 -8.05 -10.89 -0.31
CA LEU A 2 -7.73 -12.04 -1.16
C LEU A 2 -8.96 -12.41 -1.98
N ILE A 3 -8.75 -12.75 -3.26
CA ILE A 3 -9.78 -13.30 -4.14
C ILE A 3 -9.30 -14.69 -4.57
N LEU A 4 -10.07 -15.72 -4.28
CA LEU A 4 -9.81 -17.11 -4.62
C LEU A 4 -11.00 -17.62 -5.43
N ASP A 5 -10.74 -18.22 -6.60
CA ASP A 5 -11.78 -18.74 -7.50
C ASP A 5 -12.88 -17.71 -7.84
N GLY A 6 -12.47 -16.45 -8.04
CA GLY A 6 -13.36 -15.35 -8.36
C GLY A 6 -14.19 -14.81 -7.18
N GLN A 7 -13.99 -15.33 -5.97
CA GLN A 7 -14.73 -14.93 -4.76
C GLN A 7 -13.80 -14.30 -3.72
N ILE A 8 -14.34 -13.33 -2.99
CA ILE A 8 -13.62 -12.73 -1.87
C ILE A 8 -13.47 -13.77 -0.76
N TYR A 9 -12.23 -14.05 -0.40
CA TYR A 9 -11.94 -14.92 0.72
C TYR A 9 -11.99 -14.13 2.04
N PHE A 10 -13.06 -14.29 2.78
CA PHE A 10 -13.28 -13.59 4.05
C PHE A 10 -12.51 -14.20 5.22
N GLY A 11 -12.11 -15.46 5.14
CA GLY A 11 -11.66 -16.22 6.31
C GLY A 11 -12.79 -16.46 7.30
N LYS A 12 -12.47 -17.01 8.47
CA LYS A 12 -13.48 -17.38 9.49
C LYS A 12 -14.25 -16.17 10.04
N SER A 13 -13.57 -15.04 10.23
CA SER A 13 -14.10 -13.87 10.97
C SER A 13 -14.21 -12.61 10.10
N GLY A 14 -14.01 -12.71 8.79
CA GLY A 14 -14.04 -11.56 7.88
C GLY A 14 -12.73 -10.77 7.79
N PHE A 15 -11.65 -11.19 8.44
CA PHE A 15 -10.37 -10.48 8.52
C PHE A 15 -9.23 -11.17 7.75
N SER A 16 -9.54 -11.80 6.62
CA SER A 16 -8.51 -12.39 5.78
C SER A 16 -7.77 -11.33 4.98
N GLY A 17 -6.47 -11.53 4.78
CA GLY A 17 -5.65 -10.67 3.92
C GLY A 17 -5.18 -9.37 4.58
N GLU A 18 -5.13 -9.30 5.90
CA GLU A 18 -4.66 -8.15 6.68
C GLU A 18 -3.13 -8.04 6.69
N LEU A 19 -2.51 -7.95 5.49
CA LEU A 19 -1.05 -7.88 5.30
C LEU A 19 -0.43 -6.70 6.08
N GLY A 20 -1.09 -5.56 6.11
CA GLY A 20 -0.63 -4.36 6.81
C GLY A 20 -0.39 -4.58 8.30
N HIS A 21 -1.08 -5.55 8.90
CA HIS A 21 -1.00 -5.83 10.33
C HIS A 21 -0.07 -7.00 10.70
N ILE A 22 0.70 -7.51 9.75
CA ILE A 22 1.78 -8.44 10.06
C ILE A 22 2.92 -7.66 10.73
N SER A 23 3.32 -8.11 11.94
CA SER A 23 4.42 -7.52 12.70
C SER A 23 5.74 -8.07 12.17
N ILE A 24 6.44 -7.26 11.38
CA ILE A 24 7.70 -7.61 10.71
C ILE A 24 8.85 -6.67 11.07
N TYR A 25 8.54 -5.55 11.72
CA TYR A 25 9.54 -4.56 12.14
C TYR A 25 9.74 -4.58 13.64
N ASN A 26 10.98 -4.45 14.06
CA ASN A 26 11.32 -4.24 15.46
C ASN A 26 11.31 -2.73 15.80
N ASN A 27 10.20 -2.06 15.53
CA ASN A 27 10.00 -0.66 15.89
C ASN A 27 8.98 -0.51 17.02
N GLN A 28 8.97 0.63 17.70
CA GLN A 28 8.06 0.92 18.82
C GLN A 28 6.82 1.73 18.38
N ILE A 29 6.56 1.82 17.08
CA ILE A 29 5.44 2.58 16.53
C ILE A 29 4.16 1.79 16.74
N LEU A 30 3.21 2.40 17.44
CA LEU A 30 1.90 1.81 17.70
C LEU A 30 1.05 1.87 16.44
N CYS A 31 0.58 0.70 15.99
CA CYS A 31 -0.38 0.57 14.91
C CYS A 31 -1.82 0.75 15.43
N HIS A 32 -2.75 1.16 14.57
CA HIS A 32 -4.18 1.24 14.90
C HIS A 32 -4.77 -0.09 15.40
N CYS A 33 -4.20 -1.23 15.00
CA CYS A 33 -4.62 -2.55 15.50
C CYS A 33 -4.19 -2.84 16.96
N GLY A 34 -3.51 -1.90 17.62
CA GLY A 34 -3.02 -2.03 18.99
C GLY A 34 -1.66 -2.73 19.14
N LYS A 35 -1.06 -3.19 18.04
CA LYS A 35 0.27 -3.84 18.04
C LYS A 35 1.37 -2.89 17.58
N LYS A 36 2.62 -3.28 17.78
CA LYS A 36 3.80 -2.57 17.27
C LYS A 36 4.48 -3.38 16.18
N GLY A 37 5.23 -2.69 15.32
CA GLY A 37 6.01 -3.34 14.26
C GLY A 37 5.22 -3.81 13.05
N CYS A 38 3.96 -3.40 12.89
CA CYS A 38 3.15 -3.72 11.73
C CYS A 38 3.72 -3.11 10.44
N LEU A 39 3.57 -3.80 9.31
CA LEU A 39 3.95 -3.28 7.99
C LEU A 39 3.32 -1.89 7.73
N GLU A 40 2.06 -1.70 8.08
CA GLU A 40 1.34 -0.44 7.91
C GLU A 40 2.04 0.76 8.54
N THR A 41 2.73 0.56 9.67
CA THR A 41 3.48 1.64 10.34
C THR A 41 4.68 2.14 9.52
N GLU A 42 5.05 1.44 8.46
CA GLU A 42 6.20 1.77 7.61
C GLU A 42 5.82 2.10 6.15
N VAL A 43 4.66 1.62 5.66
CA VAL A 43 4.29 1.75 4.23
C VAL A 43 2.93 2.41 3.99
N SER A 44 2.29 2.96 5.03
CA SER A 44 1.04 3.70 4.88
C SER A 44 1.27 5.17 4.52
N GLY A 45 0.21 5.88 4.08
CA GLY A 45 0.26 7.32 3.86
C GLY A 45 0.65 8.10 5.12
N GLN A 46 0.21 7.66 6.31
CA GLN A 46 0.64 8.24 7.58
C GLN A 46 2.13 8.01 7.85
N ALA A 47 2.63 6.82 7.50
CA ALA A 47 4.06 6.53 7.61
C ALA A 47 4.88 7.46 6.71
N MET A 48 4.42 7.72 5.49
CA MET A 48 5.07 8.65 4.57
C MET A 48 5.11 10.07 5.16
N CYS A 49 3.98 10.58 5.65
CA CYS A 49 3.92 11.89 6.30
C CYS A 49 4.93 12.00 7.45
N ARG A 50 4.97 11.00 8.33
CA ARG A 50 5.91 10.96 9.45
C ARG A 50 7.37 10.95 8.99
N LYS A 51 7.71 10.12 8.01
CA LYS A 51 9.08 9.97 7.50
C LYS A 51 9.58 11.26 6.83
N VAL A 52 8.80 11.82 5.91
CA VAL A 52 9.14 13.07 5.22
C VAL A 52 9.26 14.21 6.22
N GLN A 53 8.32 14.35 7.15
CA GLN A 53 8.38 15.41 8.17
C GLN A 53 9.61 15.26 9.09
N ALA A 54 10.00 14.03 9.44
CA ALA A 54 11.19 13.77 10.23
C ALA A 54 12.47 14.14 9.49
N ARG A 55 12.59 13.80 8.20
CA ARG A 55 13.74 14.13 7.35
C ARG A 55 13.86 15.65 7.13
N ILE A 56 12.75 16.36 6.90
CA ILE A 56 12.76 17.83 6.81
C ILE A 56 13.23 18.45 8.14
N ARG A 57 12.75 17.96 9.30
CA ARG A 57 13.21 18.43 10.61
C ARG A 57 14.69 18.14 10.87
N ALA A 58 15.23 17.11 10.25
CA ALA A 58 16.65 16.79 10.28
C ALA A 58 17.51 17.66 9.34
N GLY A 59 16.90 18.57 8.57
CA GLY A 59 17.57 19.52 7.70
C GLY A 59 17.60 19.17 6.23
N GLU A 60 16.88 18.14 5.79
CA GLU A 60 16.77 17.82 4.37
C GLU A 60 15.82 18.78 3.65
N ASN A 61 16.15 19.09 2.40
CA ASN A 61 15.37 20.04 1.61
C ASN A 61 14.19 19.35 0.91
N SER A 62 13.04 20.00 0.93
CA SER A 62 11.82 19.61 0.20
C SER A 62 11.02 20.87 -0.11
N ILE A 63 10.18 20.83 -1.14
CA ILE A 63 9.19 21.88 -1.39
C ILE A 63 8.20 22.01 -0.23
N LEU A 64 8.09 20.99 0.63
CA LEU A 64 7.24 20.96 1.82
C LEU A 64 7.88 21.59 3.06
N SER A 65 9.18 21.95 3.01
CA SER A 65 9.92 22.55 4.13
C SER A 65 9.22 23.79 4.72
N PRO A 66 8.60 24.70 3.95
CA PRO A 66 7.89 25.86 4.50
C PRO A 66 6.68 25.50 5.38
N ILE A 67 6.01 24.38 5.11
CA ILE A 67 4.87 23.91 5.93
C ILE A 67 5.38 23.45 7.29
N VAL A 68 6.45 22.63 7.29
CA VAL A 68 7.05 22.07 8.50
C VAL A 68 7.70 23.18 9.35
N ALA A 69 8.37 24.16 8.72
CA ALA A 69 9.00 25.30 9.41
C ALA A 69 7.99 26.16 10.15
N LYS A 70 6.76 26.28 9.65
CA LYS A 70 5.65 26.98 10.32
C LYS A 70 4.96 26.15 11.41
N GLY A 71 5.47 24.95 11.72
CA GLY A 71 4.87 24.06 12.71
C GLY A 71 3.63 23.29 12.20
N GLY A 72 3.35 23.32 10.90
CA GLY A 72 2.25 22.58 10.29
C GLY A 72 2.53 21.10 10.13
N ASP A 73 1.47 20.29 10.18
CA ASP A 73 1.54 18.88 9.89
C ASP A 73 1.36 18.60 8.39
N LEU A 74 2.15 17.66 7.88
CA LEU A 74 2.04 17.22 6.50
C LEU A 74 0.80 16.32 6.35
N LYS A 75 0.02 16.58 5.31
CA LYS A 75 -1.10 15.74 4.87
C LYS A 75 -0.69 14.90 3.67
N LEU A 76 -1.36 13.77 3.46
CA LEU A 76 -1.08 12.89 2.34
C LEU A 76 -1.22 13.61 0.98
N SER A 77 -2.19 14.52 0.84
CA SER A 77 -2.35 15.35 -0.37
C SER A 77 -1.10 16.18 -0.70
N HIS A 78 -0.46 16.77 0.31
CA HIS A 78 0.78 17.53 0.12
C HIS A 78 1.90 16.64 -0.44
N LEU A 79 1.99 15.39 0.02
CA LEU A 79 3.02 14.45 -0.41
C LEU A 79 2.77 13.96 -1.83
N ILE A 80 1.51 13.70 -2.18
CA ILE A 80 1.13 13.31 -3.55
C ILE A 80 1.47 14.44 -4.53
N GLU A 81 1.09 15.69 -4.21
CA GLU A 81 1.45 16.86 -5.00
C GLU A 81 2.96 17.05 -5.12
N ALA A 82 3.69 16.86 -4.02
CA ALA A 82 5.15 16.94 -4.02
C ALA A 82 5.79 15.86 -4.92
N CYS A 83 5.31 14.62 -4.87
CA CYS A 83 5.75 13.57 -5.76
C CYS A 83 5.46 13.89 -7.24
N GLN A 84 4.30 14.48 -7.54
CA GLN A 84 3.96 14.92 -8.89
C GLN A 84 4.84 16.07 -9.40
N GLN A 85 5.37 16.88 -8.48
CA GLN A 85 6.32 17.95 -8.76
C GLN A 85 7.79 17.47 -8.68
N GLU A 86 8.02 16.16 -8.65
CA GLU A 86 9.33 15.52 -8.61
C GLU A 86 10.19 15.93 -7.41
N ASP A 87 9.56 16.19 -6.24
CA ASP A 87 10.30 16.44 -5.01
C ASP A 87 11.13 15.23 -4.61
N MET A 88 12.45 15.40 -4.63
CA MET A 88 13.41 14.29 -4.45
C MET A 88 13.24 13.60 -3.10
N LEU A 89 13.01 14.35 -2.01
CA LEU A 89 12.83 13.77 -0.69
C LEU A 89 11.57 12.89 -0.63
N CYS A 90 10.45 13.36 -1.19
CA CYS A 90 9.21 12.61 -1.24
C CYS A 90 9.36 11.35 -2.12
N LEU A 91 10.04 11.44 -3.26
CA LEU A 91 10.30 10.31 -4.15
C LEU A 91 11.21 9.28 -3.51
N GLU A 92 12.26 9.68 -2.80
CA GLU A 92 13.14 8.76 -2.06
C GLU A 92 12.37 7.99 -0.99
N VAL A 93 11.57 8.69 -0.16
CA VAL A 93 10.76 8.03 0.87
C VAL A 93 9.74 7.08 0.23
N LEU A 94 9.11 7.48 -0.87
CA LEU A 94 8.17 6.63 -1.60
C LEU A 94 8.85 5.39 -2.18
N SER A 95 10.07 5.53 -2.71
CA SER A 95 10.90 4.42 -3.19
C SER A 95 11.21 3.42 -2.08
N GLU A 96 11.69 3.89 -0.93
CA GLU A 96 11.95 3.06 0.24
C GLU A 96 10.70 2.27 0.67
N MET A 97 9.54 2.96 0.70
CA MET A 97 8.27 2.32 1.04
C MET A 97 7.85 1.28 0.01
N GLY A 98 8.03 1.58 -1.28
CA GLY A 98 7.75 0.64 -2.38
C GLY A 98 8.58 -0.63 -2.28
N LEU A 99 9.88 -0.50 -1.99
CA LEU A 99 10.77 -1.64 -1.78
C LEU A 99 10.35 -2.49 -0.58
N GLN A 100 9.96 -1.88 0.52
CA GLN A 100 9.49 -2.59 1.72
C GLN A 100 8.15 -3.30 1.48
N LEU A 101 7.21 -2.63 0.83
CA LEU A 101 5.92 -3.21 0.45
C LEU A 101 6.12 -4.40 -0.50
N GLY A 102 6.94 -4.22 -1.53
CA GLY A 102 7.23 -5.26 -2.52
C GLY A 102 7.87 -6.50 -1.92
N LYS A 103 8.72 -6.36 -0.91
CA LYS A 103 9.28 -7.49 -0.17
C LYS A 103 8.18 -8.32 0.52
N GLN A 104 7.15 -7.68 1.07
CA GLN A 104 6.05 -8.41 1.69
C GLN A 104 5.08 -8.99 0.66
N ILE A 105 4.87 -8.30 -0.44
CA ILE A 105 4.12 -8.84 -1.58
C ILE A 105 4.82 -10.08 -2.15
N ALA A 106 6.15 -10.09 -2.24
CA ALA A 106 6.92 -11.26 -2.66
C ALA A 106 6.67 -12.48 -1.76
N ASN A 107 6.55 -12.28 -0.44
CA ASN A 107 6.17 -13.36 0.48
C ASN A 107 4.77 -13.91 0.17
N LEU A 108 3.80 -13.04 -0.13
CA LEU A 108 2.45 -13.48 -0.53
C LEU A 108 2.46 -14.20 -1.88
N ILE A 109 3.24 -13.74 -2.83
CA ILE A 109 3.41 -14.39 -4.13
C ILE A 109 3.97 -15.80 -3.94
N ASN A 110 4.98 -15.97 -3.09
CA ASN A 110 5.55 -17.29 -2.79
C ASN A 110 4.57 -18.24 -2.05
N ILE A 111 3.59 -17.69 -1.30
CA ILE A 111 2.62 -18.49 -0.55
C ILE A 111 1.40 -18.85 -1.40
N PHE A 112 0.86 -17.87 -2.13
CA PHE A 112 -0.43 -17.99 -2.81
C PHE A 112 -0.33 -18.18 -4.32
N ASN A 113 0.82 -17.87 -4.92
CA ASN A 113 1.01 -17.86 -6.38
C ASN A 113 -0.15 -17.18 -7.13
N PRO A 114 -0.46 -15.91 -6.85
CA PRO A 114 -1.60 -15.24 -7.45
C PRO A 114 -1.32 -14.89 -8.90
N GLU A 115 -2.34 -14.92 -9.74
CA GLU A 115 -2.27 -14.41 -11.11
C GLU A 115 -2.04 -12.89 -11.15
N LEU A 116 -2.65 -12.17 -10.21
CA LEU A 116 -2.68 -10.70 -10.19
C LEU A 116 -2.54 -10.14 -8.78
N VAL A 117 -1.68 -9.15 -8.63
CA VAL A 117 -1.59 -8.29 -7.44
C VAL A 117 -1.97 -6.88 -7.85
N ILE A 118 -2.99 -6.32 -7.21
CA ILE A 118 -3.42 -4.93 -7.44
C ILE A 118 -2.91 -4.06 -6.29
N VAL A 119 -2.10 -3.06 -6.63
CA VAL A 119 -1.62 -2.03 -5.70
C VAL A 119 -2.55 -0.82 -5.81
N GLY A 120 -3.24 -0.51 -4.72
CA GLY A 120 -4.22 0.58 -4.67
C GLY A 120 -3.98 1.56 -3.53
N GLY A 121 -4.88 2.55 -3.47
CA GLY A 121 -4.79 3.67 -2.52
C GLY A 121 -4.10 4.88 -3.11
N SER A 122 -4.26 6.04 -2.45
CA SER A 122 -3.84 7.33 -3.00
C SER A 122 -2.33 7.43 -3.31
N LEU A 123 -1.47 6.64 -2.66
CA LEU A 123 -0.04 6.59 -2.99
C LEU A 123 0.24 5.85 -4.29
N ALA A 124 -0.64 4.94 -4.72
CA ALA A 124 -0.49 4.24 -5.99
C ALA A 124 -0.69 5.18 -7.20
N ASP A 125 -1.39 6.31 -6.99
CA ASP A 125 -1.63 7.34 -8.01
C ASP A 125 -0.39 8.21 -8.32
N SER A 126 0.79 7.84 -7.81
CA SER A 126 2.08 8.50 -8.03
C SER A 126 2.70 8.21 -9.41
N ASN A 127 1.90 8.27 -10.49
CA ASN A 127 2.35 8.00 -11.87
C ASN A 127 3.09 6.64 -12.02
N GLY A 128 2.71 5.63 -11.23
CA GLY A 128 3.33 4.30 -11.25
C GLY A 128 4.67 4.22 -10.50
N PHE A 129 5.15 5.31 -9.92
CA PHE A 129 6.45 5.32 -9.24
C PHE A 129 6.51 4.32 -8.09
N LEU A 130 5.48 4.26 -7.24
CA LEU A 130 5.38 3.26 -6.17
C LEU A 130 5.39 1.83 -6.75
N THR A 131 4.57 1.58 -7.77
CA THR A 131 4.41 0.24 -8.35
C THR A 131 5.71 -0.27 -8.98
N GLN A 132 6.49 0.60 -9.64
CA GLN A 132 7.81 0.24 -10.18
C GLN A 132 8.78 -0.27 -9.09
N HIS A 133 8.81 0.37 -7.92
CA HIS A 133 9.65 -0.06 -6.80
C HIS A 133 9.13 -1.34 -6.14
N VAL A 134 7.80 -1.50 -6.07
CA VAL A 134 7.18 -2.76 -5.64
C VAL A 134 7.60 -3.90 -6.56
N GLU A 135 7.48 -3.72 -7.88
CA GLU A 135 7.89 -4.74 -8.87
C GLU A 135 9.36 -5.10 -8.77
N ALA A 136 10.24 -4.09 -8.66
CA ALA A 136 11.68 -4.33 -8.52
C ALA A 136 12.00 -5.17 -7.29
N SER A 137 11.34 -4.87 -6.17
CA SER A 137 11.48 -5.64 -4.93
C SER A 137 10.91 -7.04 -5.05
N VAL A 138 9.73 -7.20 -5.65
CA VAL A 138 9.12 -8.52 -5.90
C VAL A 138 10.05 -9.40 -6.73
N ARG A 139 10.64 -8.89 -7.81
CA ARG A 139 11.61 -9.63 -8.63
C ARG A 139 12.84 -10.09 -7.85
N THR A 140 13.22 -9.34 -6.81
CA THR A 140 14.40 -9.65 -5.99
C THR A 140 14.09 -10.73 -4.93
N TYR A 141 12.89 -10.71 -4.34
CA TYR A 141 12.57 -11.51 -3.15
C TYR A 141 11.62 -12.68 -3.40
N SER A 142 10.96 -12.76 -4.56
CA SER A 142 10.12 -13.90 -4.90
C SER A 142 10.86 -14.93 -5.74
N MET A 143 10.35 -16.16 -5.75
CA MET A 143 10.87 -17.21 -6.60
C MET A 143 10.60 -16.87 -8.07
N SER A 144 11.64 -16.89 -8.91
CA SER A 144 11.55 -16.50 -10.33
C SER A 144 10.54 -17.30 -11.14
N VAL A 145 10.33 -18.57 -10.77
CA VAL A 145 9.31 -19.44 -11.39
C VAL A 145 7.91 -18.92 -11.15
N VAL A 146 7.63 -18.46 -9.91
CA VAL A 146 6.30 -17.97 -9.51
C VAL A 146 6.05 -16.56 -10.03
N THR A 147 7.08 -15.70 -9.99
CA THR A 147 6.95 -14.29 -10.42
C THR A 147 6.65 -14.13 -11.90
N ARG A 148 7.06 -15.07 -12.75
CA ARG A 148 6.80 -15.00 -14.21
C ARG A 148 5.33 -14.95 -14.54
N ASP A 149 4.50 -15.60 -13.74
CA ASP A 149 3.07 -15.78 -13.99
C ASP A 149 2.22 -14.78 -13.19
N THR A 150 2.83 -14.00 -12.30
CA THR A 150 2.15 -12.98 -11.49
C THR A 150 2.28 -11.61 -12.13
N ARG A 151 1.14 -10.95 -12.38
CA ARG A 151 1.10 -9.55 -12.80
C ARG A 151 0.94 -8.63 -11.58
N ILE A 152 1.60 -7.48 -11.62
CA ILE A 152 1.44 -6.43 -10.60
C ILE A 152 0.92 -5.20 -11.32
N GLU A 153 -0.24 -4.71 -10.89
CA GLU A 153 -0.91 -3.61 -11.56
C GLU A 153 -1.35 -2.54 -10.54
N THR A 154 -1.40 -1.29 -10.97
CA THR A 154 -1.98 -0.20 -10.19
C THR A 154 -3.49 -0.22 -10.34
N ALA A 155 -4.22 0.00 -9.24
CA ALA A 155 -5.68 0.10 -9.25
C ALA A 155 -6.14 1.28 -10.11
N THR A 156 -7.15 1.06 -10.96
CA THR A 156 -7.67 2.08 -11.89
C THR A 156 -8.93 2.79 -11.40
N LEU A 157 -9.56 2.31 -10.34
CA LEU A 157 -10.82 2.85 -9.82
C LEU A 157 -10.63 4.06 -8.88
N GLY A 158 -9.41 4.29 -8.38
CA GLY A 158 -9.09 5.38 -7.46
C GLY A 158 -10.04 5.43 -6.25
N ASP A 159 -10.45 6.62 -5.85
CA ASP A 159 -11.33 6.85 -4.69
C ASP A 159 -12.72 6.23 -4.83
N ARG A 160 -13.13 5.85 -6.05
CA ARG A 160 -14.43 5.20 -6.30
C ARG A 160 -14.41 3.70 -6.01
N SER A 161 -13.24 3.09 -5.76
CA SER A 161 -13.09 1.64 -5.56
C SER A 161 -13.97 1.10 -4.43
N GLY A 162 -14.04 1.82 -3.32
CA GLY A 162 -14.87 1.43 -2.17
C GLY A 162 -16.37 1.45 -2.49
N LEU A 163 -16.86 2.50 -3.16
CA LEU A 163 -18.25 2.63 -3.55
C LEU A 163 -18.66 1.55 -4.56
N ILE A 164 -17.85 1.36 -5.60
CA ILE A 164 -18.10 0.35 -6.64
C ILE A 164 -18.05 -1.05 -6.01
N GLY A 165 -17.07 -1.33 -5.15
CA GLY A 165 -16.95 -2.60 -4.45
C GLY A 165 -18.17 -2.91 -3.57
N ALA A 166 -18.66 -1.92 -2.82
CA ALA A 166 -19.86 -2.07 -2.00
C ALA A 166 -21.12 -2.36 -2.85
N CYS A 167 -21.29 -1.66 -3.98
CA CYS A 167 -22.38 -1.92 -4.92
C CYS A 167 -22.30 -3.34 -5.52
N MET A 168 -21.11 -3.80 -5.87
CA MET A 168 -20.90 -5.14 -6.42
C MET A 168 -21.19 -6.22 -5.37
N LEU A 169 -20.74 -6.05 -4.13
CA LEU A 169 -21.06 -6.98 -3.03
C LEU A 169 -22.55 -7.06 -2.75
N ALA A 170 -23.25 -5.92 -2.71
CA ALA A 170 -24.70 -5.89 -2.50
C ALA A 170 -25.42 -6.61 -3.64
N ARG A 171 -24.99 -6.41 -4.87
CA ARG A 171 -25.53 -7.11 -6.05
C ARG A 171 -25.33 -8.62 -5.95
N THR A 172 -24.12 -9.08 -5.66
CA THR A 172 -23.81 -10.51 -5.57
C THR A 172 -24.65 -11.19 -4.50
N ARG A 173 -24.74 -10.63 -3.28
CA ARG A 173 -25.55 -11.17 -2.19
C ARG A 173 -27.03 -11.28 -2.56
N ARG A 174 -27.59 -10.25 -3.20
CA ARG A 174 -29.00 -10.27 -3.60
C ARG A 174 -29.31 -11.35 -4.64
N PHE A 175 -28.39 -11.63 -5.56
CA PHE A 175 -28.57 -12.70 -6.55
C PHE A 175 -28.39 -14.09 -5.95
N GLU A 176 -27.50 -14.25 -4.99
CA GLU A 176 -27.33 -15.52 -4.24
C GLU A 176 -28.59 -15.85 -3.40
N ASP A 177 -29.22 -14.84 -2.78
CA ASP A 177 -30.47 -15.01 -2.03
C ASP A 177 -31.67 -15.33 -2.92
N LEU A 178 -31.68 -14.89 -4.18
CA LEU A 178 -32.73 -15.21 -5.15
C LEU A 178 -32.56 -16.59 -5.80
N ALA A 179 -31.38 -17.18 -5.71
CA ALA A 179 -31.05 -18.48 -6.27
C ALA A 179 -31.25 -19.64 -5.28
N ARG A 180 -31.61 -19.35 -4.03
CA ARG A 180 -31.98 -20.31 -2.98
C ARG A 180 -33.50 -20.41 -2.82
#